data_2d5f5ab60b730f0e3a248457794e10e7
#
_entry.id   2d5f5ab60b730f0e3a248457794e10e7
#
_cell.length_a   1.000
_cell.length_b   1.000
_cell.length_c   1.000
_cell.angle_alpha   90.00
_cell.angle_beta   90.00
_cell.angle_gamma   90.00
#
_symmetry.space_group_name_H-M   'P 1'
#
loop_
_entity.id
_entity.type
_entity.pdbx_description
1 polymer ?
#
loop_
_entity_poly.entity_id
_entity_poly.type
_entity_poly.pdbx_seq_one_letter_code
_entity_poly.pdbx_strand_id
1 'polypeptide(L)'
;GLGIPAGGSVVVVVALAPLAVLALLSLFLPGSRRSIPAMLVALLGFVTAVIAAHIDVTLVGSQTTSIWVAPALSLYWLGLAGAVMAALESLATRATVPAFLVSIGVVALAVPLFAAAATGQTAVAESNGRLLPAFVSAEAATNPGLGTLQLSPEPGGGIATTVHRGLGTTLDEQSTLDATDTAVSEADARLATLAGNLASRSGFDIAAELDALQLGFVLVPDGADEPDRVRLVQALDGNRLLNPIGETANGFLWHYEGLADGDAPSAPGATGTSIGTGILVGQGIIVALTLLLAIPTSRRRRVRTTGARDAEEVTDSE
;
A
#
# COMPACT_ATOMS: atom_id res chain seq x y z
N GLY A 1 2.80 4.57 14.78
CA GLY A 1 2.20 3.75 15.83
C GLY A 1 0.70 3.90 15.81
N LEU A 2 -0.01 2.78 15.88
CA LEU A 2 -1.46 2.74 16.04
C LEU A 2 -1.78 3.41 17.38
N GLY A 3 -2.09 4.66 17.48
CA GLY A 3 -2.38 5.40 18.71
C GLY A 3 -3.45 4.81 19.64
N ILE A 4 -3.36 3.51 19.92
CA ILE A 4 -4.25 2.78 20.82
C ILE A 4 -3.83 3.16 22.24
N PRO A 5 -4.70 3.81 23.01
CA PRO A 5 -4.40 4.14 24.41
C PRO A 5 -4.14 2.84 25.19
N ALA A 6 -3.29 2.90 26.21
CA ALA A 6 -2.84 1.73 26.99
C ALA A 6 -3.99 0.83 27.50
N GLY A 7 -5.17 1.39 27.77
CA GLY A 7 -6.38 0.61 28.10
C GLY A 7 -6.96 -0.18 26.92
N GLY A 8 -6.77 0.28 25.69
CA GLY A 8 -7.23 -0.43 24.47
C GLY A 8 -6.43 -1.70 24.18
N SER A 9 -5.14 -1.72 24.54
CA SER A 9 -4.28 -2.89 24.32
C SER A 9 -4.73 -4.12 25.15
N VAL A 10 -5.20 -3.93 26.36
CA VAL A 10 -5.70 -5.02 27.23
C VAL A 10 -6.98 -5.64 26.64
N VAL A 11 -7.90 -4.83 26.14
CA VAL A 11 -9.14 -5.30 25.50
C VAL A 11 -8.82 -6.13 24.25
N VAL A 12 -7.88 -5.68 23.43
CA VAL A 12 -7.44 -6.42 22.23
C VAL A 12 -6.83 -7.77 22.61
N VAL A 13 -5.95 -7.81 23.62
CA VAL A 13 -5.33 -9.06 24.09
C VAL A 13 -6.38 -10.03 24.61
N VAL A 14 -7.33 -9.57 25.42
CA VAL A 14 -8.40 -10.42 25.97
C VAL A 14 -9.33 -10.93 24.86
N ALA A 15 -9.67 -10.10 23.89
CA ALA A 15 -10.53 -10.49 22.76
C ALA A 15 -9.86 -11.53 21.85
N LEU A 16 -8.52 -11.45 21.66
CA LEU A 16 -7.76 -12.39 20.85
C LEU A 16 -7.31 -13.65 21.59
N ALA A 17 -7.33 -13.66 22.91
CA ALA A 17 -6.87 -14.78 23.73
C ALA A 17 -7.55 -16.12 23.36
N PRO A 18 -8.88 -16.21 23.16
CA PRO A 18 -9.54 -17.46 22.77
C PRO A 18 -9.03 -17.99 21.42
N LEU A 19 -8.78 -17.11 20.46
CA LEU A 19 -8.25 -17.47 19.15
C LEU A 19 -6.83 -18.03 19.29
N ALA A 20 -5.95 -17.36 20.01
CA ALA A 20 -4.57 -17.79 20.23
C ALA A 20 -4.51 -19.13 20.96
N VAL A 21 -5.33 -19.31 22.02
CA VAL A 21 -5.41 -20.55 22.78
C VAL A 21 -5.87 -21.70 21.89
N LEU A 22 -6.92 -21.51 21.08
CA LEU A 22 -7.40 -22.56 20.17
C LEU A 22 -6.39 -22.89 19.07
N ALA A 23 -5.70 -21.89 18.53
CA ALA A 23 -4.64 -22.12 17.55
C ALA A 23 -3.51 -22.97 18.13
N LEU A 24 -3.09 -22.70 19.36
CA LEU A 24 -2.08 -23.53 20.06
C LEU A 24 -2.61 -24.92 20.40
N LEU A 25 -3.84 -25.03 20.89
CA LEU A 25 -4.47 -26.32 21.19
C LEU A 25 -4.63 -27.18 19.95
N SER A 26 -4.76 -26.61 18.77
CA SER A 26 -4.87 -27.34 17.51
C SER A 26 -3.73 -28.32 17.27
N LEU A 27 -2.54 -28.05 17.83
CA LEU A 27 -1.37 -28.91 17.72
C LEU A 27 -1.45 -30.18 18.59
N PHE A 28 -2.27 -30.14 19.65
CA PHE A 28 -2.40 -31.23 20.63
C PHE A 28 -3.69 -32.05 20.42
N LEU A 29 -4.60 -31.59 19.57
CA LEU A 29 -5.87 -32.24 19.30
C LEU A 29 -5.72 -33.40 18.30
N PRO A 30 -6.61 -34.42 18.36
CA PRO A 30 -6.65 -35.48 17.36
C PRO A 30 -6.88 -34.89 15.96
N GLY A 31 -5.98 -35.17 15.03
CA GLY A 31 -6.04 -34.57 13.67
C GLY A 31 -5.10 -33.40 13.46
N SER A 32 -4.16 -33.14 14.35
CA SER A 32 -3.16 -32.05 14.29
C SER A 32 -2.40 -31.95 12.98
N ARG A 33 -2.32 -33.05 12.19
CA ARG A 33 -1.72 -33.01 10.85
C ARG A 33 -2.35 -31.98 9.92
N ARG A 34 -3.61 -31.59 10.14
CA ARG A 34 -4.30 -30.54 9.35
C ARG A 34 -3.98 -29.13 9.82
N SER A 35 -3.65 -28.97 11.11
CA SER A 35 -3.27 -27.67 11.67
C SER A 35 -1.81 -27.28 11.42
N ILE A 36 -0.92 -28.28 11.21
CA ILE A 36 0.51 -28.03 10.95
C ILE A 36 0.74 -27.07 9.78
N PRO A 37 0.18 -27.26 8.57
CA PRO A 37 0.38 -26.32 7.47
C PRO A 37 -0.11 -24.90 7.80
N ALA A 38 -1.24 -24.79 8.48
CA ALA A 38 -1.79 -23.50 8.90
C ALA A 38 -0.88 -22.78 9.90
N MET A 39 -0.32 -23.51 10.87
CA MET A 39 0.65 -22.96 11.82
C MET A 39 1.97 -22.58 11.16
N LEU A 40 2.42 -23.31 10.14
CA LEU A 40 3.59 -22.94 9.34
C LEU A 40 3.34 -21.63 8.57
N VAL A 41 2.16 -21.46 8.00
CA VAL A 41 1.75 -20.21 7.36
C VAL A 41 1.73 -19.05 8.37
N ALA A 42 1.18 -19.28 9.57
CA ALA A 42 1.20 -18.29 10.64
C ALA A 42 2.64 -17.94 11.04
N LEU A 43 3.49 -18.91 11.25
CA LEU A 43 4.89 -18.70 11.60
C LEU A 43 5.64 -17.93 10.51
N LEU A 44 5.44 -18.29 9.25
CA LEU A 44 6.04 -17.58 8.11
C LEU A 44 5.59 -16.13 8.08
N GLY A 45 4.27 -15.87 8.20
CA GLY A 45 3.73 -14.52 8.26
C GLY A 45 4.30 -13.71 9.41
N PHE A 46 4.40 -14.30 10.61
CA PHE A 46 4.98 -13.65 11.78
C PHE A 46 6.46 -13.30 11.59
N VAL A 47 7.28 -14.26 11.16
CA VAL A 47 8.71 -14.05 10.91
C VAL A 47 8.92 -12.98 9.86
N THR A 48 8.17 -13.03 8.76
CA THR A 48 8.24 -12.01 7.70
C THR A 48 7.84 -10.64 8.23
N ALA A 49 6.80 -10.53 9.07
CA ALA A 49 6.38 -9.25 9.66
C ALA A 49 7.47 -8.69 10.59
N VAL A 50 8.09 -9.53 11.41
CA VAL A 50 9.18 -9.12 12.30
C VAL A 50 10.39 -8.64 11.48
N ILE A 51 10.78 -9.38 10.46
CA ILE A 51 11.89 -8.98 9.58
C ILE A 51 11.57 -7.66 8.89
N ALA A 52 10.38 -7.54 8.28
CA ALA A 52 9.96 -6.32 7.58
C ALA A 52 9.90 -5.09 8.51
N ALA A 53 9.51 -5.26 9.77
CA ALA A 53 9.48 -4.17 10.76
C ALA A 53 10.86 -3.65 11.17
N HIS A 54 11.94 -4.39 10.88
CA HIS A 54 13.32 -4.01 11.20
C HIS A 54 14.13 -3.62 9.96
N ILE A 55 13.50 -3.62 8.80
CA ILE A 55 14.14 -3.15 7.57
C ILE A 55 13.57 -1.78 7.23
N ASP A 56 14.44 -0.79 7.27
CA ASP A 56 14.14 0.53 6.78
C ASP A 56 14.61 0.63 5.34
N VAL A 57 13.74 1.10 4.47
CA VAL A 57 14.06 1.42 3.08
C VAL A 57 14.35 2.91 3.02
N THR A 58 15.53 3.26 2.53
CA THR A 58 15.86 4.65 2.26
C THR A 58 15.17 5.03 0.95
N LEU A 59 14.22 5.94 1.02
CA LEU A 59 13.70 6.64 -0.14
C LEU A 59 14.77 7.63 -0.63
N VAL A 60 14.67 8.06 -1.86
CA VAL A 60 15.54 9.11 -2.40
C VAL A 60 15.41 10.34 -1.49
N GLY A 61 16.52 10.69 -0.84
CA GLY A 61 16.54 11.71 0.21
C GLY A 61 16.99 11.16 1.58
N SER A 62 16.78 11.90 2.62
CA SER A 62 17.19 11.56 4.00
C SER A 62 16.11 10.77 4.76
N GLN A 63 14.92 10.58 4.20
CA GLN A 63 13.82 9.93 4.87
C GLN A 63 13.92 8.41 4.75
N THR A 64 13.99 7.74 5.89
CA THR A 64 13.84 6.30 5.97
C THR A 64 12.39 5.93 6.26
N THR A 65 11.85 5.01 5.48
CA THR A 65 10.49 4.48 5.69
C THR A 65 10.58 3.00 5.96
N SER A 66 9.94 2.54 7.03
CA SER A 66 9.87 1.12 7.34
C SER A 66 8.95 0.38 6.36
N ILE A 67 9.30 -0.84 6.03
CA ILE A 67 8.48 -1.68 5.14
C ILE A 67 7.09 -1.90 5.77
N TRP A 68 6.05 -1.75 4.96
CA TRP A 68 4.68 -1.99 5.40
C TRP A 68 4.45 -3.47 5.74
N VAL A 69 4.23 -3.76 7.01
CA VAL A 69 4.12 -5.12 7.56
C VAL A 69 2.73 -5.76 7.37
N ALA A 70 1.73 -5.02 6.89
CA ALA A 70 0.35 -5.49 6.83
C ALA A 70 0.15 -6.77 5.99
N PRO A 71 0.78 -6.98 4.82
CA PRO A 71 0.65 -8.23 4.07
C PRO A 71 1.14 -9.45 4.86
N ALA A 72 2.27 -9.31 5.56
CA ALA A 72 2.84 -10.37 6.38
C ALA A 72 1.95 -10.68 7.60
N LEU A 73 1.40 -9.66 8.26
CA LEU A 73 0.42 -9.83 9.32
C LEU A 73 -0.88 -10.47 8.83
N SER A 74 -1.33 -10.15 7.62
CA SER A 74 -2.50 -10.81 7.01
C SER A 74 -2.27 -12.31 6.82
N LEU A 75 -1.08 -12.69 6.39
CA LEU A 75 -0.67 -14.10 6.27
C LEU A 75 -0.63 -14.79 7.64
N TYR A 76 -0.11 -14.12 8.67
CA TYR A 76 -0.13 -14.60 10.05
C TYR A 76 -1.56 -14.87 10.55
N TRP A 77 -2.47 -13.92 10.35
CA TRP A 77 -3.87 -14.07 10.74
C TRP A 77 -4.59 -15.16 9.98
N LEU A 78 -4.32 -15.31 8.69
CA LEU A 78 -4.86 -16.39 7.86
C LEU A 78 -4.41 -17.77 8.39
N GLY A 79 -3.14 -17.90 8.73
CA GLY A 79 -2.60 -19.11 9.33
C GLY A 79 -3.25 -19.44 10.67
N LEU A 80 -3.39 -18.45 11.57
CA LEU A 80 -4.08 -18.63 12.86
C LEU A 80 -5.55 -19.06 12.67
N ALA A 81 -6.27 -18.39 11.75
CA ALA A 81 -7.65 -18.75 11.45
C ALA A 81 -7.77 -20.19 10.95
N GLY A 82 -6.88 -20.61 10.06
CA GLY A 82 -6.81 -22.00 9.57
C GLY A 82 -6.55 -23.01 10.70
N ALA A 83 -5.64 -22.71 11.63
CA ALA A 83 -5.38 -23.55 12.79
C ALA A 83 -6.59 -23.65 13.73
N VAL A 84 -7.28 -22.52 13.98
CA VAL A 84 -8.52 -22.49 14.76
C VAL A 84 -9.63 -23.32 14.11
N MET A 85 -9.80 -23.22 12.80
CA MET A 85 -10.78 -24.03 12.06
C MET A 85 -10.48 -25.53 12.21
N ALA A 86 -9.23 -25.95 12.08
CA ALA A 86 -8.83 -27.34 12.30
C ALA A 86 -9.08 -27.81 13.74
N ALA A 87 -8.85 -26.92 14.74
CA ALA A 87 -9.17 -27.21 16.13
C ALA A 87 -10.68 -27.42 16.35
N LEU A 88 -11.50 -26.52 15.82
CA LEU A 88 -12.96 -26.59 15.94
C LEU A 88 -13.53 -27.84 15.28
N GLU A 89 -13.02 -28.22 14.07
CA GLU A 89 -13.39 -29.48 13.42
C GLU A 89 -13.09 -30.70 14.30
N SER A 90 -11.94 -30.71 14.97
CA SER A 90 -11.55 -31.83 15.84
C SER A 90 -12.37 -31.94 17.12
N LEU A 91 -12.91 -30.82 17.61
CA LEU A 91 -13.77 -30.76 18.81
C LEU A 91 -15.20 -31.21 18.52
N ALA A 92 -15.61 -31.27 17.26
CA ALA A 92 -16.95 -31.68 16.81
C ALA A 92 -18.09 -30.97 17.61
N THR A 93 -18.92 -31.73 18.33
CA THR A 93 -20.04 -31.20 19.12
C THR A 93 -19.61 -30.31 20.28
N ARG A 94 -18.37 -30.43 20.78
CA ARG A 94 -17.81 -29.58 21.85
C ARG A 94 -17.27 -28.25 21.35
N ALA A 95 -17.27 -28.03 20.04
CA ALA A 95 -16.76 -26.81 19.42
C ALA A 95 -17.64 -25.58 19.68
N THR A 96 -18.93 -25.75 20.09
CA THR A 96 -19.90 -24.64 20.19
C THR A 96 -19.43 -23.51 21.10
N VAL A 97 -18.97 -23.82 22.31
CA VAL A 97 -18.53 -22.79 23.27
C VAL A 97 -17.25 -22.07 22.78
N PRO A 98 -16.17 -22.78 22.40
CA PRO A 98 -14.98 -22.11 21.94
C PRO A 98 -15.19 -21.34 20.61
N ALA A 99 -16.03 -21.84 19.69
CA ALA A 99 -16.39 -21.11 18.48
C ALA A 99 -17.12 -19.80 18.80
N PHE A 100 -18.06 -19.84 19.75
CA PHE A 100 -18.78 -18.65 20.20
C PHE A 100 -17.85 -17.60 20.81
N LEU A 101 -16.89 -18.01 21.65
CA LEU A 101 -15.91 -17.10 22.26
C LEU A 101 -15.00 -16.45 21.21
N VAL A 102 -14.52 -17.22 20.24
CA VAL A 102 -13.72 -16.66 19.13
C VAL A 102 -14.55 -15.69 18.31
N SER A 103 -15.79 -16.04 17.97
CA SER A 103 -16.68 -15.17 17.20
C SER A 103 -16.96 -13.86 17.91
N ILE A 104 -17.24 -13.88 19.21
CA ILE A 104 -17.40 -12.66 20.03
C ILE A 104 -16.12 -11.81 19.97
N GLY A 105 -14.95 -12.42 20.16
CA GLY A 105 -13.67 -11.70 20.13
C GLY A 105 -13.44 -11.01 18.79
N VAL A 106 -13.67 -11.71 17.67
CA VAL A 106 -13.53 -11.15 16.32
C VAL A 106 -14.52 -10.03 16.06
N VAL A 107 -15.80 -10.22 16.44
CA VAL A 107 -16.83 -9.19 16.28
C VAL A 107 -16.51 -7.96 17.14
N ALA A 108 -16.10 -8.15 18.39
CA ALA A 108 -15.73 -7.04 19.27
C ALA A 108 -14.57 -6.19 18.71
N LEU A 109 -13.64 -6.80 17.98
CA LEU A 109 -12.56 -6.09 17.30
C LEU A 109 -12.99 -5.45 15.96
N ALA A 110 -13.94 -6.05 15.27
CA ALA A 110 -14.43 -5.55 14.00
C ALA A 110 -15.39 -4.36 14.16
N VAL A 111 -16.23 -4.35 15.19
CA VAL A 111 -17.24 -3.30 15.44
C VAL A 111 -16.64 -1.89 15.45
N PRO A 112 -15.55 -1.58 16.19
CA PRO A 112 -14.97 -0.23 16.16
C PRO A 112 -14.49 0.20 14.79
N LEU A 113 -13.93 -0.74 13.99
CA LEU A 113 -13.47 -0.47 12.63
C LEU A 113 -14.64 -0.13 11.69
N PHE A 114 -15.72 -0.91 11.77
CA PHE A 114 -16.93 -0.64 10.99
C PHE A 114 -17.62 0.65 11.45
N ALA A 115 -17.65 0.94 12.75
CA ALA A 115 -18.18 2.18 13.28
C ALA A 115 -17.36 3.39 12.77
N ALA A 116 -16.03 3.31 12.83
CA ALA A 116 -15.15 4.36 12.29
C ALA A 116 -15.36 4.57 10.78
N ALA A 117 -15.49 3.48 10.01
CA ALA A 117 -15.79 3.56 8.58
C ALA A 117 -17.17 4.20 8.31
N ALA A 118 -18.19 3.82 9.09
CA ALA A 118 -19.55 4.36 8.93
C ALA A 118 -19.66 5.84 9.33
N THR A 119 -18.83 6.30 10.27
CA THR A 119 -18.79 7.70 10.74
C THR A 119 -17.78 8.57 9.99
N GLY A 120 -17.06 8.02 8.99
CA GLY A 120 -16.01 8.73 8.27
C GLY A 120 -14.75 9.02 9.10
N GLN A 121 -14.63 8.44 10.30
CA GLN A 121 -13.46 8.59 11.18
C GLN A 121 -12.39 7.53 10.87
N THR A 122 -12.06 7.39 9.60
CA THR A 122 -11.00 6.49 9.15
C THR A 122 -9.68 7.25 9.03
N ALA A 123 -8.57 6.51 9.10
CA ALA A 123 -7.24 7.09 8.83
C ALA A 123 -7.05 7.48 7.35
N VAL A 124 -7.96 7.01 6.49
CA VAL A 124 -7.96 7.34 5.06
C VAL A 124 -9.00 8.43 4.85
N ALA A 125 -8.55 9.62 4.43
CA ALA A 125 -9.41 10.71 4.01
C ALA A 125 -9.80 10.55 2.54
N GLU A 126 -10.95 11.12 2.17
CA GLU A 126 -11.31 11.24 0.76
C GLU A 126 -10.27 12.10 0.05
N SER A 127 -9.74 11.61 -1.06
CA SER A 127 -8.81 12.34 -1.93
C SER A 127 -9.50 12.59 -3.27
N ASN A 128 -9.23 13.75 -3.87
CA ASN A 128 -9.64 14.04 -5.24
C ASN A 128 -8.81 13.22 -6.27
N GLY A 129 -7.87 12.41 -5.82
CA GLY A 129 -6.98 11.61 -6.67
C GLY A 129 -5.92 12.42 -7.43
N ARG A 130 -5.76 13.70 -7.09
CA ARG A 130 -4.81 14.59 -7.77
C ARG A 130 -3.71 15.05 -6.81
N LEU A 131 -2.49 15.07 -7.30
CA LEU A 131 -1.33 15.64 -6.61
C LEU A 131 -1.13 17.12 -6.97
N LEU A 132 -1.66 17.54 -8.11
CA LEU A 132 -1.48 18.88 -8.65
C LEU A 132 -2.74 19.72 -8.50
N PRO A 133 -2.60 21.05 -8.35
CA PRO A 133 -3.73 21.97 -8.36
C PRO A 133 -4.56 21.85 -9.65
N ALA A 134 -5.86 22.15 -9.55
CA ALA A 134 -6.79 22.01 -10.66
C ALA A 134 -6.38 22.86 -11.89
N PHE A 135 -5.81 24.03 -11.66
CA PHE A 135 -5.31 24.91 -12.72
C PHE A 135 -4.19 24.21 -13.53
N VAL A 136 -3.19 23.67 -12.84
CA VAL A 136 -2.09 22.92 -13.46
C VAL A 136 -2.59 21.73 -14.26
N SER A 137 -3.52 20.97 -13.67
CA SER A 137 -4.10 19.81 -14.35
C SER A 137 -4.90 20.20 -15.60
N ALA A 138 -5.57 21.38 -15.59
CA ALA A 138 -6.29 21.88 -16.76
C ALA A 138 -5.33 22.29 -17.89
N GLU A 139 -4.19 22.90 -17.56
CA GLU A 139 -3.17 23.29 -18.53
C GLU A 139 -2.47 22.06 -19.10
N ALA A 140 -2.12 21.09 -18.25
CA ALA A 140 -1.51 19.83 -18.65
C ALA A 140 -2.43 18.97 -19.54
N ALA A 141 -3.74 19.17 -19.50
CA ALA A 141 -4.68 18.49 -20.40
C ALA A 141 -4.51 18.96 -21.86
N THR A 142 -4.07 20.19 -22.08
CA THR A 142 -3.75 20.75 -23.41
C THR A 142 -2.30 20.54 -23.80
N ASN A 143 -1.41 20.48 -22.82
CA ASN A 143 0.02 20.21 -23.01
C ASN A 143 0.49 19.10 -22.08
N PRO A 144 0.37 17.81 -22.46
CA PRO A 144 0.74 16.67 -21.61
C PRO A 144 2.22 16.60 -21.21
N GLY A 145 3.08 17.30 -21.97
CA GLY A 145 4.50 17.37 -21.67
C GLY A 145 4.89 18.38 -20.61
N LEU A 146 3.97 19.27 -20.27
CA LEU A 146 4.19 20.28 -19.25
C LEU A 146 4.49 19.66 -17.91
N GLY A 147 5.62 20.02 -17.32
CA GLY A 147 6.09 19.53 -16.04
C GLY A 147 5.80 20.51 -14.90
N THR A 148 5.51 19.96 -13.73
CA THR A 148 5.44 20.68 -12.46
C THR A 148 6.55 20.18 -11.56
N LEU A 149 7.48 21.06 -11.18
CA LEU A 149 8.52 20.77 -10.21
C LEU A 149 7.97 20.91 -8.80
N GLN A 150 7.86 19.82 -8.09
CA GLN A 150 7.52 19.84 -6.66
C GLN A 150 8.81 19.91 -5.84
N LEU A 151 8.89 20.88 -4.93
CA LEU A 151 10.00 21.10 -4.02
C LEU A 151 9.49 20.90 -2.58
N SER A 152 9.91 19.81 -1.95
CA SER A 152 9.50 19.46 -0.59
C SER A 152 10.69 19.64 0.37
N PRO A 153 10.67 20.63 1.27
CA PRO A 153 11.68 20.76 2.30
C PRO A 153 11.73 19.51 3.18
N GLU A 154 12.94 19.03 3.46
CA GLU A 154 13.17 17.89 4.34
C GLU A 154 13.73 18.33 5.70
N PRO A 155 13.40 17.60 6.79
CA PRO A 155 14.02 17.82 8.08
C PRO A 155 15.54 17.70 7.99
N GLY A 156 16.26 18.77 8.37
CA GLY A 156 17.72 18.81 8.26
C GLY A 156 18.25 19.70 7.14
N GLY A 157 17.38 20.38 6.39
CA GLY A 157 17.74 21.42 5.41
C GLY A 157 17.93 20.92 3.98
N GLY A 158 17.54 19.67 3.68
CA GLY A 158 17.46 19.14 2.32
C GLY A 158 16.19 19.61 1.60
N ILE A 159 16.18 19.45 0.27
CA ILE A 159 14.98 19.66 -0.57
C ILE A 159 14.82 18.43 -1.45
N ALA A 160 13.76 17.67 -1.20
CA ALA A 160 13.35 16.60 -2.11
C ALA A 160 12.68 17.21 -3.34
N THR A 161 13.04 16.71 -4.52
CA THR A 161 12.52 17.17 -5.80
C THR A 161 11.79 16.06 -6.52
N THR A 162 10.63 16.38 -7.06
CA THR A 162 9.85 15.47 -7.89
C THR A 162 9.29 16.24 -9.07
N VAL A 163 9.30 15.66 -10.26
CA VAL A 163 8.68 16.25 -11.46
C VAL A 163 7.40 15.47 -11.74
N HIS A 164 6.27 16.17 -11.70
CA HIS A 164 4.98 15.63 -12.12
C HIS A 164 4.66 16.08 -13.53
N ARG A 165 4.15 15.16 -14.34
CA ARG A 165 3.71 15.44 -15.70
C ARG A 165 2.25 15.04 -15.90
N GLY A 166 1.61 15.62 -16.91
CA GLY A 166 0.23 15.29 -17.22
C GLY A 166 -0.75 15.77 -16.15
N LEU A 167 -1.77 14.99 -15.88
CA LEU A 167 -2.87 15.38 -14.98
C LEU A 167 -2.52 15.29 -13.49
N GLY A 168 -1.34 14.77 -13.13
CA GLY A 168 -0.92 14.61 -11.74
C GLY A 168 -1.88 13.74 -10.96
N THR A 169 -2.14 12.51 -11.41
CA THR A 169 -2.91 11.53 -10.66
C THR A 169 -1.99 10.75 -9.73
N THR A 170 -2.47 10.46 -8.51
CA THR A 170 -1.66 9.80 -7.48
C THR A 170 -1.15 8.42 -7.88
N LEU A 171 -1.86 7.71 -8.77
CA LEU A 171 -1.50 6.36 -9.20
C LEU A 171 -0.50 6.37 -10.36
N ASP A 172 -0.57 7.37 -11.24
CA ASP A 172 0.30 7.45 -12.41
C ASP A 172 1.71 7.93 -12.06
N GLU A 173 1.84 8.72 -10.98
CA GLU A 173 3.08 9.38 -10.57
C GLU A 173 3.88 8.59 -9.51
N GLN A 174 3.30 7.55 -8.92
CA GLN A 174 3.97 6.76 -7.87
C GLN A 174 4.66 5.52 -8.43
N SER A 175 5.98 5.62 -8.63
CA SER A 175 6.83 4.46 -8.90
C SER A 175 7.62 4.07 -7.65
N THR A 176 7.35 2.86 -7.13
CA THR A 176 8.16 2.31 -6.03
C THR A 176 9.58 1.96 -6.48
N LEU A 177 9.79 1.74 -7.77
CA LEU A 177 11.13 1.47 -8.32
C LEU A 177 11.97 2.73 -8.28
N ASP A 178 11.44 3.87 -8.73
CA ASP A 178 12.15 5.15 -8.71
C ASP A 178 12.44 5.60 -7.27
N ALA A 179 11.47 5.39 -6.36
CA ALA A 179 11.63 5.74 -4.96
C ALA A 179 12.66 4.87 -4.21
N THR A 180 12.96 3.67 -4.71
CA THR A 180 13.92 2.73 -4.08
C THR A 180 15.24 2.61 -4.84
N ASP A 181 15.39 3.28 -5.98
CA ASP A 181 16.66 3.31 -6.70
C ASP A 181 17.67 4.15 -5.91
N THR A 182 18.79 3.54 -5.55
CA THR A 182 19.90 4.20 -4.85
C THR A 182 20.90 4.86 -5.81
N ALA A 183 20.76 4.59 -7.10
CA ALA A 183 21.61 5.18 -8.12
C ALA A 183 21.05 6.55 -8.55
N VAL A 184 21.74 7.62 -8.21
CA VAL A 184 21.40 8.97 -8.69
C VAL A 184 21.62 9.02 -10.19
N SER A 185 20.55 9.13 -10.97
CA SER A 185 20.65 9.31 -12.42
C SER A 185 21.19 10.71 -12.77
N GLU A 186 21.67 10.89 -13.99
CA GLU A 186 22.11 12.22 -14.46
C GLU A 186 20.93 13.22 -14.45
N ALA A 187 19.71 12.74 -14.72
CA ALA A 187 18.51 13.57 -14.66
C ALA A 187 18.22 14.03 -13.22
N ASP A 188 18.34 13.14 -12.24
CA ASP A 188 18.12 13.47 -10.82
C ASP A 188 19.19 14.45 -10.33
N ALA A 189 20.45 14.29 -10.75
CA ALA A 189 21.52 15.22 -10.41
C ALA A 189 21.26 16.64 -10.99
N ARG A 190 20.68 16.74 -12.20
CA ARG A 190 20.26 18.02 -12.78
C ARG A 190 19.11 18.64 -11.99
N LEU A 191 18.09 17.83 -11.63
CA LEU A 191 16.96 18.29 -10.82
C LEU A 191 17.42 18.79 -9.46
N ALA A 192 18.32 18.06 -8.79
CA ALA A 192 18.87 18.47 -7.50
C ALA A 192 19.65 19.80 -7.61
N THR A 193 20.41 19.99 -8.71
CA THR A 193 21.11 21.24 -8.99
C THR A 193 20.13 22.38 -9.22
N LEU A 194 19.08 22.17 -10.03
CA LEU A 194 18.04 23.16 -10.26
C LEU A 194 17.33 23.57 -8.97
N ALA A 195 16.96 22.60 -8.12
CA ALA A 195 16.32 22.85 -6.83
C ALA A 195 17.23 23.67 -5.91
N GLY A 196 18.50 23.32 -5.81
CA GLY A 196 19.47 24.08 -5.03
C GLY A 196 19.61 25.51 -5.52
N ASN A 197 19.61 25.74 -6.83
CA ASN A 197 19.67 27.08 -7.43
C ASN A 197 18.37 27.88 -7.20
N LEU A 198 17.20 27.24 -7.26
CA LEU A 198 15.91 27.87 -6.96
C LEU A 198 15.81 28.27 -5.47
N ALA A 199 16.32 27.42 -4.58
CA ALA A 199 16.31 27.70 -3.13
C ALA A 199 17.38 28.71 -2.70
N SER A 200 18.47 28.83 -3.46
CA SER A 200 19.53 29.79 -3.22
C SER A 200 19.30 31.02 -4.10
N ARG A 201 19.34 32.22 -3.53
CA ARG A 201 19.24 33.49 -4.29
C ARG A 201 20.48 33.75 -5.17
N SER A 202 21.22 32.75 -5.59
CA SER A 202 22.40 32.90 -6.44
C SER A 202 21.97 33.15 -7.89
N GLY A 203 22.64 34.05 -8.58
CA GLY A 203 22.28 34.47 -9.96
C GLY A 203 22.57 33.43 -11.06
N PHE A 204 22.17 32.20 -10.82
CA PHE A 204 22.23 31.12 -11.81
C PHE A 204 21.09 31.27 -12.83
N ASP A 205 21.41 31.08 -14.10
CA ASP A 205 20.40 31.10 -15.17
C ASP A 205 19.59 29.80 -15.15
N ILE A 206 18.47 29.84 -14.46
CA ILE A 206 17.56 28.71 -14.33
C ILE A 206 16.62 28.57 -15.55
N ALA A 207 16.49 29.59 -16.40
CA ALA A 207 15.57 29.57 -17.52
C ALA A 207 15.90 28.43 -18.48
N ALA A 208 17.17 28.28 -18.84
CA ALA A 208 17.62 27.22 -19.73
C ALA A 208 17.30 25.81 -19.19
N GLU A 209 17.40 25.61 -17.89
CA GLU A 209 17.08 24.29 -17.28
C GLU A 209 15.55 24.06 -17.18
N LEU A 210 14.76 25.10 -16.86
CA LEU A 210 13.30 25.02 -16.86
C LEU A 210 12.78 24.70 -18.27
N ASP A 211 13.34 25.35 -19.29
CA ASP A 211 13.00 25.10 -20.70
C ASP A 211 13.42 23.69 -21.14
N ALA A 212 14.64 23.26 -20.83
CA ALA A 212 15.14 21.94 -21.19
C ALA A 212 14.34 20.80 -20.56
N LEU A 213 13.83 21.02 -19.35
CA LEU A 213 13.01 20.06 -18.61
C LEU A 213 11.51 20.28 -18.84
N GLN A 214 11.12 21.28 -19.64
CA GLN A 214 9.71 21.65 -19.90
C GLN A 214 8.91 21.82 -18.61
N LEU A 215 9.48 22.58 -17.66
CA LEU A 215 8.87 22.86 -16.35
C LEU A 215 8.15 24.22 -16.39
N GLY A 216 6.84 24.20 -16.44
CA GLY A 216 6.01 25.42 -16.42
C GLY A 216 5.55 25.84 -15.05
N PHE A 217 5.62 24.94 -14.06
CA PHE A 217 5.15 25.20 -12.70
C PHE A 217 6.14 24.76 -11.65
N VAL A 218 6.16 25.49 -10.52
CA VAL A 218 6.86 25.09 -9.30
C VAL A 218 5.86 25.05 -8.16
N LEU A 219 5.81 23.93 -7.44
CA LEU A 219 4.89 23.68 -6.33
C LEU A 219 5.68 23.39 -5.06
N VAL A 220 5.35 24.08 -3.99
CA VAL A 220 5.82 23.77 -2.62
C VAL A 220 4.63 23.25 -1.83
N PRO A 221 4.56 21.94 -1.52
CA PRO A 221 3.40 21.35 -0.85
C PRO A 221 3.26 21.83 0.58
N ASP A 222 2.04 21.71 1.11
CA ASP A 222 1.75 21.92 2.52
C ASP A 222 2.27 20.75 3.36
N GLY A 223 2.54 20.99 4.65
CA GLY A 223 2.90 19.95 5.60
C GLY A 223 4.42 19.73 5.82
N ALA A 224 5.28 20.51 5.17
CA ALA A 224 6.70 20.56 5.50
C ALA A 224 6.95 21.37 6.79
N ASP A 225 8.13 21.22 7.40
CA ASP A 225 8.56 22.05 8.54
C ASP A 225 8.44 23.54 8.18
N GLU A 226 7.63 24.27 8.93
CA GLU A 226 7.23 25.64 8.64
C GLU A 226 8.39 26.59 8.35
N PRO A 227 9.52 26.60 9.14
CA PRO A 227 10.62 27.53 8.89
C PRO A 227 11.38 27.26 7.59
N ASP A 228 11.50 26.01 7.16
CA ASP A 228 12.19 25.66 5.93
C ASP A 228 11.29 25.92 4.70
N ARG A 229 9.99 25.66 4.82
CA ARG A 229 8.98 26.02 3.82
C ARG A 229 8.95 27.52 3.60
N VAL A 230 8.88 28.32 4.66
CA VAL A 230 8.86 29.78 4.56
C VAL A 230 10.12 30.33 3.86
N ARG A 231 11.30 29.78 4.18
CA ARG A 231 12.55 30.17 3.51
C ARG A 231 12.53 29.84 2.00
N LEU A 232 12.04 28.65 1.65
CA LEU A 232 11.92 28.24 0.26
C LEU A 232 10.94 29.11 -0.51
N VAL A 233 9.74 29.36 0.05
CA VAL A 233 8.73 30.26 -0.53
C VAL A 233 9.32 31.64 -0.75
N GLN A 234 10.03 32.23 0.24
CA GLN A 234 10.69 33.54 0.09
C GLN A 234 11.77 33.56 -0.99
N ALA A 235 12.50 32.43 -1.15
CA ALA A 235 13.52 32.33 -2.21
C ALA A 235 12.85 32.31 -3.59
N LEU A 236 11.76 31.55 -3.76
CA LEU A 236 10.99 31.47 -5.01
C LEU A 236 10.28 32.79 -5.34
N ASP A 237 9.68 33.47 -4.36
CA ASP A 237 9.08 34.81 -4.55
C ASP A 237 10.10 35.87 -4.97
N GLY A 238 11.35 35.71 -4.54
CA GLY A 238 12.44 36.59 -4.96
C GLY A 238 12.94 36.35 -6.38
N ASN A 239 12.46 35.30 -7.05
CA ASN A 239 12.90 34.94 -8.40
C ASN A 239 12.04 35.65 -9.46
N ARG A 240 12.69 36.46 -10.30
CA ARG A 240 11.99 37.25 -11.34
C ARG A 240 11.39 36.44 -12.48
N LEU A 241 11.80 35.18 -12.65
CA LEU A 241 11.30 34.29 -13.67
C LEU A 241 10.03 33.55 -13.26
N LEU A 242 9.71 33.54 -11.96
CA LEU A 242 8.59 32.84 -11.40
C LEU A 242 7.50 33.83 -10.98
N ASN A 243 6.32 33.68 -11.56
CA ASN A 243 5.15 34.48 -11.19
C ASN A 243 4.34 33.72 -10.13
N PRO A 244 4.17 34.26 -8.92
CA PRO A 244 3.41 33.61 -7.87
C PRO A 244 1.91 33.57 -8.26
N ILE A 245 1.35 32.35 -8.34
CA ILE A 245 -0.10 32.16 -8.47
C ILE A 245 -0.75 32.25 -7.09
N GLY A 246 -0.05 31.78 -6.06
CA GLY A 246 -0.48 31.84 -4.67
C GLY A 246 -0.76 30.47 -4.04
N GLU A 247 -1.45 30.49 -2.91
CA GLU A 247 -1.79 29.31 -2.14
C GLU A 247 -2.93 28.52 -2.82
N THR A 248 -2.76 27.23 -2.92
CA THR A 248 -3.71 26.28 -3.50
C THR A 248 -4.04 25.18 -2.50
N ALA A 249 -4.98 24.29 -2.82
CA ALA A 249 -5.30 23.13 -1.99
C ALA A 249 -4.13 22.12 -1.86
N ASN A 250 -3.11 22.25 -2.69
CA ASN A 250 -1.96 21.34 -2.73
C ASN A 250 -0.65 22.00 -2.26
N GLY A 251 -0.69 23.30 -1.90
CA GLY A 251 0.46 24.10 -1.50
C GLY A 251 0.61 25.39 -2.30
N PHE A 252 1.75 26.04 -2.19
CA PHE A 252 2.03 27.31 -2.85
C PHE A 252 2.57 27.06 -4.27
N LEU A 253 2.01 27.77 -5.27
CA LEU A 253 2.26 27.55 -6.69
C LEU A 253 2.83 28.79 -7.37
N TRP A 254 3.84 28.58 -8.22
CA TRP A 254 4.41 29.59 -9.12
C TRP A 254 4.30 29.10 -10.56
N HIS A 255 4.20 30.03 -11.49
CA HIS A 255 4.19 29.82 -12.94
C HIS A 255 5.45 30.42 -13.57
N TYR A 256 6.08 29.68 -14.47
CA TYR A 256 7.16 30.12 -15.33
C TYR A 256 6.62 30.47 -16.72
N GLU A 257 6.58 31.76 -17.09
CA GLU A 257 6.03 32.23 -18.36
C GLU A 257 6.98 32.11 -19.55
N GLY A 258 8.25 31.80 -19.28
CA GLY A 258 9.29 31.76 -20.33
C GLY A 258 9.30 30.49 -21.16
N LEU A 259 8.38 29.54 -20.90
CA LEU A 259 8.39 28.25 -21.58
C LEU A 259 8.12 28.44 -23.06
N ALA A 260 9.11 28.14 -23.91
CA ALA A 260 8.91 28.11 -25.35
C ALA A 260 8.00 26.93 -25.72
N ASP A 261 7.10 27.16 -26.69
CA ASP A 261 6.29 26.06 -27.27
C ASP A 261 7.27 25.06 -27.94
N GLY A 262 7.72 24.12 -27.14
CA GLY A 262 8.60 23.04 -27.55
C GLY A 262 7.89 21.71 -27.58
N ASP A 263 8.30 20.80 -28.44
CA ASP A 263 7.88 19.41 -28.33
C ASP A 263 8.28 18.88 -26.96
N ALA A 264 7.27 18.66 -26.14
CA ALA A 264 7.47 18.09 -24.82
C ALA A 264 8.30 16.81 -24.93
N PRO A 265 9.33 16.63 -24.08
CA PRO A 265 9.98 15.33 -24.00
C PRO A 265 8.87 14.34 -23.74
N SER A 266 8.64 13.45 -24.71
CA SER A 266 7.65 12.37 -24.54
C SER A 266 7.93 11.75 -23.18
N ALA A 267 6.92 11.76 -22.30
CA ALA A 267 7.00 10.99 -21.06
C ALA A 267 7.62 9.65 -21.46
N PRO A 268 8.63 9.14 -20.76
CA PRO A 268 9.14 7.82 -21.06
C PRO A 268 7.92 6.93 -21.09
N GLY A 269 7.45 6.66 -22.33
CA GLY A 269 6.25 5.86 -22.53
C GLY A 269 6.54 4.63 -21.73
N ALA A 270 5.56 4.12 -21.00
CA ALA A 270 5.64 2.83 -20.33
C ALA A 270 5.87 1.78 -21.45
N THR A 271 7.05 1.86 -22.07
CA THR A 271 7.62 0.80 -22.87
C THR A 271 7.81 -0.30 -21.85
N GLY A 272 6.74 -1.12 -21.76
CA GLY A 272 6.74 -2.27 -20.91
C GLY A 272 8.05 -2.98 -21.15
N THR A 273 9.00 -2.79 -20.25
CA THR A 273 10.26 -3.51 -20.32
C THR A 273 9.88 -4.97 -20.40
N SER A 274 10.62 -5.77 -21.15
CA SER A 274 10.39 -7.22 -21.26
C SER A 274 10.25 -7.87 -19.89
N ILE A 275 10.85 -7.27 -18.86
CA ILE A 275 10.74 -7.62 -17.44
C ILE A 275 9.32 -7.33 -16.90
N GLY A 276 8.74 -6.15 -17.16
CA GLY A 276 7.38 -5.79 -16.73
C GLY A 276 6.34 -6.73 -17.34
N THR A 277 6.46 -7.05 -18.62
CA THR A 277 5.60 -8.04 -19.29
C THR A 277 5.78 -9.43 -18.66
N GLY A 278 7.01 -9.83 -18.33
CA GLY A 278 7.31 -11.10 -17.64
C GLY A 278 6.65 -11.18 -16.26
N ILE A 279 6.68 -10.10 -15.48
CA ILE A 279 6.03 -10.02 -14.17
C ILE A 279 4.51 -10.14 -14.30
N LEU A 280 3.89 -9.42 -15.24
CA LEU A 280 2.42 -9.49 -15.47
C LEU A 280 2.00 -10.90 -15.91
N VAL A 281 2.74 -11.56 -16.78
CA VAL A 281 2.47 -12.95 -17.18
C VAL A 281 2.62 -13.87 -15.98
N GLY A 282 3.67 -13.72 -15.18
CA GLY A 282 3.88 -14.50 -13.96
C GLY A 282 2.74 -14.33 -12.96
N GLN A 283 2.28 -13.11 -12.71
CA GLN A 283 1.12 -12.82 -11.86
C GLN A 283 -0.16 -13.45 -12.42
N GLY A 284 -0.39 -13.35 -13.74
CA GLY A 284 -1.53 -13.97 -14.40
C GLY A 284 -1.55 -15.49 -14.23
N ILE A 285 -0.41 -16.15 -14.33
CA ILE A 285 -0.28 -17.60 -14.12
C ILE A 285 -0.58 -17.96 -12.65
N ILE A 286 -0.06 -17.21 -11.69
CA ILE A 286 -0.33 -17.45 -10.26
C ILE A 286 -1.81 -17.31 -9.96
N VAL A 287 -2.47 -16.28 -10.47
CA VAL A 287 -3.92 -16.08 -10.30
C VAL A 287 -4.71 -17.23 -10.94
N ALA A 288 -4.37 -17.63 -12.15
CA ALA A 288 -5.01 -18.73 -12.85
C ALA A 288 -4.86 -20.07 -12.09
N LEU A 289 -3.66 -20.36 -11.58
CA LEU A 289 -3.42 -21.56 -10.77
C LEU A 289 -4.20 -21.51 -9.45
N THR A 290 -4.28 -20.35 -8.80
CA THR A 290 -5.04 -20.18 -7.57
C THR A 290 -6.52 -20.40 -7.80
N LEU A 291 -7.07 -19.87 -8.89
CA LEU A 291 -8.47 -20.11 -9.28
C LEU A 291 -8.74 -21.58 -9.62
N LEU A 292 -7.83 -22.25 -10.31
CA LEU A 292 -7.94 -23.68 -10.61
C LEU A 292 -7.93 -24.54 -9.35
N LEU A 293 -7.09 -24.21 -8.38
CA LEU A 293 -7.02 -24.90 -7.09
C LEU A 293 -8.24 -24.62 -6.21
N ALA A 294 -8.89 -23.47 -6.38
CA ALA A 294 -10.11 -23.10 -5.67
C ALA A 294 -11.36 -23.85 -6.18
N ILE A 295 -11.30 -24.50 -7.35
CA ILE A 295 -12.43 -25.30 -7.87
C ILE A 295 -12.62 -26.51 -6.96
N PRO A 296 -13.77 -26.63 -6.25
CA PRO A 296 -14.00 -27.75 -5.34
C PRO A 296 -14.13 -29.04 -6.15
N THR A 297 -13.11 -29.88 -6.14
CA THR A 297 -13.14 -31.23 -6.68
C THR A 297 -13.91 -32.16 -5.72
N SER A 298 -15.19 -31.87 -5.48
CA SER A 298 -16.04 -32.76 -4.69
C SER A 298 -16.34 -34.01 -5.50
N ARG A 299 -15.48 -35.00 -5.44
CA ARG A 299 -15.83 -36.37 -5.75
C ARG A 299 -16.89 -36.79 -4.74
N ARG A 300 -18.18 -36.68 -5.08
CA ARG A 300 -19.27 -37.33 -4.38
C ARG A 300 -18.92 -38.82 -4.31
N ARG A 301 -18.42 -39.23 -3.14
CA ARG A 301 -18.32 -40.65 -2.81
C ARG A 301 -19.76 -41.18 -2.78
N ARG A 302 -20.22 -41.81 -3.90
CA ARG A 302 -21.44 -42.61 -3.90
C ARG A 302 -21.23 -43.67 -2.84
N VAL A 303 -21.81 -43.47 -1.67
CA VAL A 303 -22.04 -44.55 -0.72
C VAL A 303 -22.95 -45.54 -1.40
N ARG A 304 -22.37 -46.63 -1.88
CA ARG A 304 -23.05 -47.78 -2.41
C ARG A 304 -23.76 -48.42 -1.19
N THR A 305 -25.03 -48.10 -0.96
CA THR A 305 -25.90 -48.90 -0.12
C THR A 305 -26.14 -50.25 -0.80
N THR A 306 -25.24 -51.16 -0.56
CA THR A 306 -25.41 -52.58 -0.87
C THR A 306 -25.73 -53.26 0.46
N GLY A 307 -26.91 -53.70 0.66
CA GLY A 307 -27.23 -54.55 1.81
C GLY A 307 -28.59 -54.26 2.47
N ALA A 308 -29.68 -54.50 1.76
CA ALA A 308 -30.97 -54.78 2.38
C ALA A 308 -31.88 -55.43 1.36
N ARG A 309 -31.54 -56.60 0.89
CA ARG A 309 -32.45 -57.39 0.02
C ARG A 309 -32.20 -58.90 0.12
N ASP A 310 -31.86 -59.41 1.30
CA ASP A 310 -31.77 -60.85 1.55
C ASP A 310 -32.29 -61.21 2.94
N ALA A 311 -33.49 -60.78 3.28
CA ALA A 311 -34.13 -61.18 4.55
C ALA A 311 -35.65 -61.24 4.43
N GLU A 312 -36.20 -61.62 3.27
CA GLU A 312 -37.68 -61.80 3.17
C GLU A 312 -38.03 -62.90 2.16
N GLU A 313 -37.43 -64.07 2.28
CA GLU A 313 -37.85 -65.25 1.58
C GLU A 313 -37.48 -66.54 2.30
N VAL A 314 -37.90 -66.66 3.58
CA VAL A 314 -38.02 -67.99 4.26
C VAL A 314 -39.07 -67.85 5.35
N THR A 315 -40.35 -67.91 5.02
CA THR A 315 -41.45 -68.43 5.87
C THR A 315 -42.72 -68.45 5.06
N ASP A 316 -42.78 -69.40 4.16
CA ASP A 316 -44.11 -69.92 3.72
C ASP A 316 -43.92 -71.36 3.15
N SER A 317 -43.80 -72.29 4.06
CA SER A 317 -44.12 -73.73 3.82
C SER A 317 -44.14 -74.46 5.16
N GLU A 318 -45.29 -74.45 5.82
CA GLU A 318 -45.95 -75.59 6.45
C GLU A 318 -47.24 -75.11 7.13
#